data_5f316ce755175bd9ee2e0aab4d4c6693
#
_entry.id   5f316ce755175bd9ee2e0aab4d4c6693
#
_cell.length_a   1.000
_cell.length_b   1.000
_cell.length_c   1.000
_cell.angle_alpha   90.00
_cell.angle_beta   90.00
_cell.angle_gamma   90.00
#
_symmetry.space_group_name_H-M   'P 1'
#
loop_
_entity.id
_entity.type
_entity.pdbx_description
1 polymer ?
#
loop_
_entity_poly.entity_id
_entity_poly.type
_entity_poly.pdbx_seq_one_letter_code
_entity_poly.pdbx_strand_id
1 'polypeptide(L)'
;MHRLPKKFSLVLFLALACIAIAAAQSNPAPSQDSATFDPDGTAHITRVVPMPATISTEAQSWLESLEHTTPGPETLAERRARTDVWRAQDSAEARKLYPVNVEEATTAGVRTDIITPLAMPAENKDRVLINLHGGGFNSDSGSLIEGVPIANLAKMKVVSVYYRLAPENPFPAAVDDAVAVYKELLKSYKPQNIGIFGTSAGAILSAEVAVKLKQLGLPLPGALGIFSALADFSRVGDSRQLFTLNGFPGQMQPTDEKHLDDQYVGKTDRKDPVLSPLYADLSGFPPSLLVTSTRDILLSDTTIFHRALLRSGNNSQLVVFEALPHAFWYHFQLPETKEALGTMAKFFDEKVGR
;
A
#
# COMPACT_ATOMS: atom_id res chain seq x y z
N MET A 1 103.97 -13.04 14.76
CA MET A 1 104.12 -13.76 13.48
C MET A 1 103.02 -14.78 13.43
N HIS A 2 102.05 -14.56 12.50
CA HIS A 2 101.36 -15.47 11.68
C HIS A 2 100.01 -14.89 11.20
N ARG A 3 99.88 -14.83 9.90
CA ARG A 3 98.83 -14.19 9.15
C ARG A 3 97.57 -15.02 9.21
N LEU A 4 96.43 -14.37 9.42
CA LEU A 4 95.08 -14.86 9.23
C LEU A 4 94.68 -14.85 7.73
N PRO A 5 93.94 -15.84 7.24
CA PRO A 5 93.28 -15.73 5.96
C PRO A 5 91.84 -15.22 6.12
N LYS A 6 91.47 -14.32 5.20
CA LYS A 6 90.14 -13.77 5.05
C LYS A 6 89.14 -14.83 4.66
N LYS A 7 88.09 -14.97 5.40
CA LYS A 7 86.91 -15.74 4.99
C LYS A 7 85.93 -14.79 4.29
N PHE A 8 85.63 -15.07 3.02
CA PHE A 8 84.55 -14.46 2.28
C PHE A 8 83.22 -15.02 2.84
N SER A 9 82.37 -14.14 3.38
CA SER A 9 80.99 -14.46 3.68
C SER A 9 80.13 -14.15 2.47
N LEU A 10 79.62 -15.21 1.88
CA LEU A 10 78.60 -15.15 0.82
C LEU A 10 77.28 -14.82 1.47
N VAL A 11 76.82 -13.58 1.33
CA VAL A 11 75.49 -13.14 1.77
C VAL A 11 74.50 -13.59 0.68
N LEU A 12 73.74 -14.63 0.98
CA LEU A 12 72.67 -15.12 0.13
C LEU A 12 71.48 -14.24 0.35
N PHE A 13 71.22 -13.32 -0.60
CA PHE A 13 69.95 -12.55 -0.62
C PHE A 13 68.83 -13.50 -1.06
N LEU A 14 68.04 -13.99 -0.10
CA LEU A 14 66.73 -14.58 -0.40
C LEU A 14 65.77 -13.45 -0.74
N ALA A 15 65.55 -13.18 -2.00
CA ALA A 15 64.44 -12.37 -2.45
C ALA A 15 63.15 -13.16 -2.24
N LEU A 16 62.40 -12.89 -1.15
CA LEU A 16 61.04 -13.30 -1.00
C LEU A 16 60.21 -12.50 -2.03
N ALA A 17 59.93 -13.12 -3.16
CA ALA A 17 58.89 -12.63 -4.06
C ALA A 17 57.54 -12.87 -3.37
N CYS A 18 57.01 -11.85 -2.68
CA CYS A 18 55.59 -11.80 -2.32
C CYS A 18 54.78 -11.74 -3.61
N ILE A 19 54.32 -12.86 -4.09
CA ILE A 19 53.25 -12.94 -5.09
C ILE A 19 51.99 -12.51 -4.35
N ALA A 20 51.67 -11.21 -4.38
CA ALA A 20 50.35 -10.72 -4.09
C ALA A 20 49.43 -11.26 -5.19
N ILE A 21 48.74 -12.35 -4.90
CA ILE A 21 47.56 -12.74 -5.67
C ILE A 21 46.53 -11.64 -5.39
N ALA A 22 46.55 -10.59 -6.23
CA ALA A 22 45.42 -9.70 -6.35
C ALA A 22 44.28 -10.59 -6.88
N ALA A 23 43.40 -10.99 -5.97
CA ALA A 23 42.08 -11.47 -6.34
C ALA A 23 41.46 -10.30 -7.12
N ALA A 24 41.53 -10.36 -8.45
CA ALA A 24 40.74 -9.53 -9.30
C ALA A 24 39.30 -9.83 -8.89
N GLN A 25 38.71 -8.95 -8.05
CA GLN A 25 37.28 -8.87 -7.98
C GLN A 25 36.86 -8.60 -9.41
N SER A 26 36.38 -9.62 -10.08
CA SER A 26 35.70 -9.47 -11.35
C SER A 26 34.49 -8.57 -11.06
N ASN A 27 34.65 -7.27 -11.29
CA ASN A 27 33.48 -6.43 -11.43
C ASN A 27 32.62 -7.15 -12.47
N PRO A 28 31.37 -7.52 -12.11
CA PRO A 28 30.48 -8.09 -13.11
C PRO A 28 30.50 -7.12 -14.30
N ALA A 29 30.64 -7.68 -15.50
CA ALA A 29 30.58 -6.88 -16.73
C ALA A 29 29.36 -5.95 -16.59
N PRO A 30 29.47 -4.66 -16.89
CA PRO A 30 28.34 -3.75 -16.79
C PRO A 30 27.19 -4.40 -17.56
N SER A 31 26.09 -4.68 -16.87
CA SER A 31 24.91 -5.22 -17.52
C SER A 31 24.56 -4.24 -18.64
N GLN A 32 24.50 -4.73 -19.86
CA GLN A 32 24.12 -3.87 -20.97
C GLN A 32 22.65 -3.53 -20.81
N ASP A 33 22.37 -2.36 -20.28
CA ASP A 33 21.04 -1.78 -20.36
C ASP A 33 20.64 -1.74 -21.83
N SER A 34 19.45 -2.18 -22.16
CA SER A 34 18.92 -2.15 -23.51
C SER A 34 17.44 -1.77 -23.51
N ALA A 35 17.03 -1.10 -24.57
CA ALA A 35 15.62 -0.85 -24.83
C ALA A 35 15.38 -1.01 -26.34
N THR A 36 14.37 -1.79 -26.69
CA THR A 36 13.83 -1.90 -28.04
C THR A 36 12.34 -1.64 -28.01
N PHE A 37 11.78 -1.19 -29.11
CA PHE A 37 10.36 -0.83 -29.19
C PHE A 37 9.73 -1.51 -30.40
N ASP A 38 8.57 -2.07 -30.20
CA ASP A 38 7.73 -2.59 -31.26
C ASP A 38 6.98 -1.45 -31.97
N PRO A 39 6.43 -1.68 -33.18
CA PRO A 39 5.71 -0.64 -33.93
C PRO A 39 4.47 -0.08 -33.21
N ASP A 40 3.88 -0.82 -32.28
CA ASP A 40 2.75 -0.40 -31.46
C ASP A 40 3.16 0.41 -30.21
N GLY A 41 4.48 0.60 -29.99
CA GLY A 41 5.04 1.30 -28.84
C GLY A 41 5.35 0.40 -27.63
N THR A 42 5.15 -0.92 -27.74
CA THR A 42 5.56 -1.87 -26.68
C THR A 42 7.07 -1.79 -26.47
N ALA A 43 7.50 -1.61 -25.24
CA ALA A 43 8.91 -1.49 -24.87
C ALA A 43 9.43 -2.82 -24.28
N HIS A 44 10.58 -3.28 -24.79
CA HIS A 44 11.37 -4.37 -24.24
C HIS A 44 12.58 -3.79 -23.55
N ILE A 45 12.64 -3.82 -22.22
CA ILE A 45 13.65 -3.11 -21.43
C ILE A 45 14.42 -4.10 -20.55
N THR A 46 15.75 -4.03 -20.63
CA THR A 46 16.67 -4.62 -19.64
C THR A 46 17.38 -3.48 -18.93
N ARG A 47 17.26 -3.40 -17.61
CA ARG A 47 17.81 -2.31 -16.82
C ARG A 47 18.30 -2.81 -15.46
N VAL A 48 19.49 -2.38 -15.05
CA VAL A 48 19.94 -2.50 -13.66
C VAL A 48 19.42 -1.32 -12.87
N VAL A 49 18.68 -1.60 -11.81
CA VAL A 49 18.16 -0.58 -10.88
C VAL A 49 18.88 -0.76 -9.55
N PRO A 50 19.83 0.11 -9.18
CA PRO A 50 20.54 0.00 -7.92
C PRO A 50 19.60 0.27 -6.74
N MET A 51 20.04 -0.14 -5.52
CA MET A 51 19.38 0.25 -4.29
C MET A 51 19.35 1.79 -4.20
N PRO A 52 18.19 2.42 -4.01
CA PRO A 52 18.10 3.88 -3.95
C PRO A 52 18.73 4.43 -2.67
N ALA A 53 19.55 5.47 -2.81
CA ALA A 53 20.13 6.20 -1.66
C ALA A 53 19.20 7.31 -1.12
N THR A 54 18.00 7.45 -1.68
CA THR A 54 17.02 8.49 -1.37
C THR A 54 16.02 8.09 -0.29
N ILE A 55 16.10 6.85 0.21
CA ILE A 55 15.28 6.32 1.29
C ILE A 55 16.14 6.04 2.53
N SER A 56 15.50 5.84 3.68
CA SER A 56 16.21 5.56 4.93
C SER A 56 17.03 4.26 4.86
N THR A 57 18.01 4.12 5.75
CA THR A 57 18.80 2.88 5.89
C THR A 57 17.92 1.70 6.33
N GLU A 58 16.92 1.97 7.16
CA GLU A 58 15.92 0.98 7.57
C GLU A 58 15.10 0.49 6.37
N ALA A 59 14.68 1.39 5.49
CA ALA A 59 13.96 1.04 4.28
C ALA A 59 14.84 0.27 3.28
N GLN A 60 16.12 0.65 3.14
CA GLN A 60 17.08 -0.11 2.33
C GLN A 60 17.24 -1.55 2.85
N SER A 61 17.46 -1.71 4.16
CA SER A 61 17.59 -3.03 4.80
C SER A 61 16.32 -3.87 4.67
N TRP A 62 15.15 -3.23 4.77
CA TRP A 62 13.88 -3.91 4.53
C TRP A 62 13.76 -4.38 3.08
N LEU A 63 14.05 -3.53 2.09
CA LEU A 63 14.02 -3.92 0.68
C LEU A 63 15.00 -5.06 0.35
N GLU A 64 16.19 -5.09 0.99
CA GLU A 64 17.14 -6.20 0.87
C GLU A 64 16.59 -7.51 1.43
N SER A 65 15.75 -7.44 2.46
CA SER A 65 15.15 -8.62 3.10
C SER A 65 13.95 -9.20 2.35
N LEU A 66 13.39 -8.47 1.38
CA LEU A 66 12.22 -8.93 0.64
C LEU A 66 12.56 -10.15 -0.23
N GLU A 67 11.74 -11.17 -0.13
CA GLU A 67 11.84 -12.32 -1.04
C GLU A 67 11.37 -11.92 -2.44
N HIS A 68 12.26 -12.07 -3.41
CA HIS A 68 11.98 -11.82 -4.83
C HIS A 68 11.59 -13.11 -5.58
N THR A 69 11.24 -14.15 -4.84
CA THR A 69 10.74 -15.41 -5.41
C THR A 69 9.27 -15.26 -5.82
N THR A 70 8.91 -15.88 -6.94
CA THR A 70 7.49 -16.00 -7.27
C THR A 70 6.87 -17.00 -6.30
N PRO A 71 5.85 -16.62 -5.52
CA PRO A 71 5.16 -17.57 -4.66
C PRO A 71 4.64 -18.75 -5.49
N GLY A 72 4.76 -19.95 -4.97
CA GLY A 72 4.13 -21.13 -5.57
C GLY A 72 2.60 -21.00 -5.58
N PRO A 73 1.90 -21.92 -6.27
CA PRO A 73 0.45 -21.92 -6.26
C PRO A 73 -0.07 -22.04 -4.82
N GLU A 74 -0.95 -21.15 -4.43
CA GLU A 74 -1.56 -21.07 -3.10
C GLU A 74 -3.07 -21.10 -3.24
N THR A 75 -3.75 -21.91 -2.46
CA THR A 75 -5.22 -21.89 -2.38
C THR A 75 -5.70 -20.66 -1.62
N LEU A 76 -6.95 -20.25 -1.85
CA LEU A 76 -7.55 -19.14 -1.10
C LEU A 76 -7.55 -19.38 0.41
N ALA A 77 -7.78 -20.63 0.84
CA ALA A 77 -7.78 -20.98 2.25
C ALA A 77 -6.38 -20.82 2.89
N GLU A 78 -5.34 -21.25 2.21
CA GLU A 78 -3.94 -21.07 2.65
C GLU A 78 -3.57 -19.58 2.70
N ARG A 79 -3.94 -18.82 1.68
CA ARG A 79 -3.75 -17.37 1.65
C ARG A 79 -4.43 -16.69 2.83
N ARG A 80 -5.70 -16.99 3.11
CA ARG A 80 -6.43 -16.43 4.25
C ARG A 80 -5.77 -16.79 5.57
N ALA A 81 -5.41 -18.05 5.76
CA ALA A 81 -4.74 -18.51 6.98
C ALA A 81 -3.41 -17.78 7.22
N ARG A 82 -2.59 -17.64 6.18
CA ARG A 82 -1.34 -16.88 6.24
C ARG A 82 -1.59 -15.39 6.53
N THR A 83 -2.56 -14.79 5.87
CA THR A 83 -2.93 -13.39 6.09
C THR A 83 -3.44 -13.15 7.52
N ASP A 84 -4.22 -14.07 8.07
CA ASP A 84 -4.72 -13.96 9.45
C ASP A 84 -3.61 -14.02 10.50
N VAL A 85 -2.59 -14.87 10.29
CA VAL A 85 -1.41 -14.94 11.17
C VAL A 85 -0.62 -13.63 11.11
N TRP A 86 -0.30 -13.17 9.93
CA TRP A 86 0.40 -11.90 9.72
C TRP A 86 -0.38 -10.72 10.31
N ARG A 87 -1.67 -10.60 10.01
CA ARG A 87 -2.55 -9.55 10.53
C ARG A 87 -2.59 -9.54 12.05
N ALA A 88 -2.66 -10.70 12.69
CA ALA A 88 -2.67 -10.79 14.15
C ALA A 88 -1.37 -10.25 14.78
N GLN A 89 -0.21 -10.58 14.18
CA GLN A 89 1.09 -10.11 14.64
C GLN A 89 1.23 -8.59 14.48
N ASP A 90 0.95 -8.07 13.29
CA ASP A 90 1.11 -6.64 12.99
C ASP A 90 0.05 -5.78 13.71
N SER A 91 -1.16 -6.31 13.92
CA SER A 91 -2.16 -5.65 14.76
C SER A 91 -1.72 -5.53 16.23
N ALA A 92 -1.04 -6.54 16.75
CA ALA A 92 -0.49 -6.49 18.10
C ALA A 92 0.65 -5.46 18.22
N GLU A 93 1.50 -5.36 17.20
CA GLU A 93 2.55 -4.33 17.12
C GLU A 93 1.94 -2.93 16.99
N ALA A 94 0.95 -2.75 16.09
CA ALA A 94 0.24 -1.48 15.95
C ALA A 94 -0.33 -0.99 17.29
N ARG A 95 -1.02 -1.87 18.04
CA ARG A 95 -1.59 -1.52 19.36
C ARG A 95 -0.54 -1.19 20.42
N LYS A 96 0.64 -1.77 20.31
CA LYS A 96 1.78 -1.45 21.19
C LYS A 96 2.37 -0.07 20.89
N LEU A 97 2.51 0.26 19.60
CA LEU A 97 3.12 1.53 19.13
C LEU A 97 2.13 2.70 19.20
N TYR A 98 0.85 2.42 18.97
CA TYR A 98 -0.25 3.40 18.91
C TYR A 98 -1.38 3.00 19.88
N PRO A 99 -1.23 3.24 21.21
CA PRO A 99 -2.19 2.76 22.21
C PRO A 99 -3.59 3.34 22.01
N VAL A 100 -4.59 2.45 21.95
CA VAL A 100 -6.02 2.74 21.76
C VAL A 100 -6.86 1.70 22.51
N ASN A 101 -8.15 1.99 22.71
CA ASN A 101 -9.15 0.99 23.06
C ASN A 101 -9.76 0.41 21.80
N VAL A 102 -9.94 -0.90 21.75
CA VAL A 102 -10.61 -1.62 20.65
C VAL A 102 -11.73 -2.46 21.22
N GLU A 103 -12.95 -2.26 20.71
CA GLU A 103 -14.16 -2.98 21.12
C GLU A 103 -14.79 -3.62 19.88
N GLU A 104 -15.04 -4.93 19.95
CA GLU A 104 -15.81 -5.61 18.91
C GLU A 104 -17.27 -5.16 18.96
N ALA A 105 -17.87 -4.89 17.81
CA ALA A 105 -19.23 -4.42 17.69
C ALA A 105 -19.91 -4.98 16.43
N THR A 106 -21.21 -4.72 16.32
CA THR A 106 -21.99 -4.92 15.10
C THR A 106 -22.69 -3.62 14.76
N THR A 107 -22.37 -3.07 13.59
CA THR A 107 -22.94 -1.82 13.09
C THR A 107 -23.79 -2.11 11.86
N ALA A 108 -25.09 -1.85 11.93
CA ALA A 108 -26.05 -2.17 10.85
C ALA A 108 -26.02 -3.63 10.36
N GLY A 109 -25.76 -4.59 11.28
CA GLY A 109 -25.65 -6.00 10.94
C GLY A 109 -24.28 -6.44 10.40
N VAL A 110 -23.34 -5.52 10.24
CA VAL A 110 -21.96 -5.79 9.79
C VAL A 110 -21.04 -5.83 11.02
N ARG A 111 -20.16 -6.84 11.10
CA ARG A 111 -19.13 -6.88 12.15
C ARG A 111 -18.19 -5.68 11.99
N THR A 112 -17.88 -5.02 13.10
CA THR A 112 -16.99 -3.87 13.15
C THR A 112 -16.11 -3.92 14.40
N ASP A 113 -14.94 -3.26 14.35
CA ASP A 113 -14.20 -2.88 15.54
C ASP A 113 -14.32 -1.37 15.75
N ILE A 114 -14.66 -0.95 16.95
CA ILE A 114 -14.67 0.45 17.36
C ILE A 114 -13.33 0.76 18.02
N ILE A 115 -12.52 1.55 17.35
CA ILE A 115 -11.20 1.93 17.81
C ILE A 115 -11.26 3.35 18.36
N THR A 116 -11.00 3.50 19.66
CA THR A 116 -11.09 4.78 20.35
C THR A 116 -9.72 5.19 20.88
N PRO A 117 -9.18 6.37 20.54
CA PRO A 117 -7.91 6.85 21.09
C PRO A 117 -8.04 7.04 22.60
N LEU A 118 -6.95 6.76 23.36
CA LEU A 118 -6.94 6.92 24.83
C LEU A 118 -7.16 8.37 25.26
N ALA A 119 -6.72 9.33 24.43
CA ALA A 119 -6.96 10.74 24.63
C ALA A 119 -7.61 11.33 23.38
N MET A 120 -8.88 11.66 23.47
CA MET A 120 -9.66 12.28 22.39
C MET A 120 -10.09 13.69 22.81
N PRO A 121 -9.61 14.76 22.12
CA PRO A 121 -10.03 16.12 22.36
C PRO A 121 -11.56 16.31 22.21
N ALA A 122 -12.12 17.27 22.91
CA ALA A 122 -13.57 17.51 22.91
C ALA A 122 -14.12 17.78 21.50
N GLU A 123 -13.36 18.51 20.67
CA GLU A 123 -13.68 18.84 19.28
C GLU A 123 -13.73 17.61 18.35
N ASN A 124 -13.12 16.49 18.74
CA ASN A 124 -13.11 15.26 17.96
C ASN A 124 -14.23 14.28 18.34
N LYS A 125 -15.02 14.57 19.38
CA LYS A 125 -16.09 13.66 19.85
C LYS A 125 -17.19 13.45 18.81
N ASP A 126 -17.45 14.47 17.99
CA ASP A 126 -18.47 14.45 16.94
C ASP A 126 -17.88 14.06 15.56
N ARG A 127 -16.65 13.55 15.52
CA ARG A 127 -15.91 13.16 14.31
C ARG A 127 -15.64 11.65 14.35
N VAL A 128 -15.79 10.99 13.21
CA VAL A 128 -15.56 9.55 13.10
C VAL A 128 -14.97 9.20 11.73
N LEU A 129 -14.11 8.19 11.72
CA LEU A 129 -13.57 7.64 10.48
C LEU A 129 -14.09 6.21 10.29
N ILE A 130 -14.33 5.82 9.05
CA ILE A 130 -14.62 4.45 8.63
C ILE A 130 -13.35 3.92 7.97
N ASN A 131 -12.85 2.80 8.46
CA ASN A 131 -11.75 2.08 7.82
C ASN A 131 -12.30 0.89 7.05
N LEU A 132 -11.90 0.78 5.78
CA LEU A 132 -12.17 -0.31 4.88
C LEU A 132 -10.83 -0.99 4.56
N HIS A 133 -10.65 -2.23 5.04
CA HIS A 133 -9.35 -2.90 4.98
C HIS A 133 -8.94 -3.34 3.56
N GLY A 134 -7.63 -3.53 3.35
CA GLY A 134 -7.08 -4.14 2.14
C GLY A 134 -7.25 -5.67 2.08
N GLY A 135 -6.58 -6.31 1.12
CA GLY A 135 -6.55 -7.77 1.00
C GLY A 135 -7.23 -8.31 -0.25
N GLY A 136 -7.33 -7.52 -1.34
CA GLY A 136 -7.84 -7.96 -2.64
C GLY A 136 -9.28 -8.44 -2.59
N PHE A 137 -10.10 -7.91 -1.69
CA PHE A 137 -11.49 -8.27 -1.45
C PHE A 137 -11.73 -9.73 -1.00
N ASN A 138 -10.71 -10.55 -0.89
CA ASN A 138 -10.84 -11.97 -0.54
C ASN A 138 -10.16 -12.36 0.78
N SER A 139 -9.48 -11.43 1.43
CA SER A 139 -8.90 -11.56 2.77
C SER A 139 -8.91 -10.21 3.50
N ASP A 140 -8.82 -10.22 4.83
CA ASP A 140 -8.60 -9.01 5.63
C ASP A 140 -7.10 -8.87 5.91
N SER A 141 -6.46 -7.91 5.27
CA SER A 141 -5.03 -7.64 5.46
C SER A 141 -4.74 -6.39 6.28
N GLY A 142 -5.74 -5.66 6.79
CA GLY A 142 -5.43 -4.35 7.33
C GLY A 142 -6.34 -3.74 8.37
N SER A 143 -7.45 -4.35 8.78
CA SER A 143 -8.47 -3.68 9.61
C SER A 143 -7.92 -2.98 10.88
N LEU A 144 -7.12 -3.65 11.70
CA LEU A 144 -6.49 -3.02 12.87
C LEU A 144 -5.12 -2.42 12.57
N ILE A 145 -4.39 -2.93 11.57
CA ILE A 145 -3.09 -2.39 11.17
C ILE A 145 -3.24 -0.95 10.65
N GLU A 146 -4.32 -0.65 9.94
CA GLU A 146 -4.63 0.69 9.45
C GLU A 146 -5.38 1.54 10.48
N GLY A 147 -6.43 0.97 11.06
CA GLY A 147 -7.36 1.68 11.94
C GLY A 147 -6.70 2.19 13.22
N VAL A 148 -5.83 1.39 13.83
CA VAL A 148 -5.18 1.72 15.11
C VAL A 148 -4.25 2.93 15.02
N PRO A 149 -3.27 2.98 14.09
CA PRO A 149 -2.40 4.16 13.96
C PRO A 149 -3.19 5.43 13.62
N ILE A 150 -4.15 5.34 12.70
CA ILE A 150 -4.93 6.52 12.30
C ILE A 150 -5.80 7.01 13.45
N ALA A 151 -6.46 6.13 14.20
CA ALA A 151 -7.24 6.53 15.39
C ALA A 151 -6.36 7.25 16.43
N ASN A 152 -5.17 6.69 16.71
CA ASN A 152 -4.25 7.28 17.69
C ASN A 152 -3.72 8.63 17.22
N LEU A 153 -3.24 8.73 15.97
CA LEU A 153 -2.58 9.93 15.45
C LEU A 153 -3.58 11.07 15.16
N ALA A 154 -4.71 10.76 14.53
CA ALA A 154 -5.77 11.74 14.25
C ALA A 154 -6.60 12.10 15.50
N LYS A 155 -6.44 11.36 16.61
CA LYS A 155 -7.24 11.52 17.83
C LYS A 155 -8.75 11.44 17.57
N MET A 156 -9.16 10.58 16.62
CA MET A 156 -10.55 10.36 16.23
C MET A 156 -10.93 8.90 16.41
N LYS A 157 -12.21 8.66 16.65
CA LYS A 157 -12.77 7.31 16.62
C LYS A 157 -12.68 6.75 15.20
N VAL A 158 -12.30 5.47 15.08
CA VAL A 158 -12.32 4.72 13.83
C VAL A 158 -13.25 3.53 13.97
N VAL A 159 -14.09 3.30 12.97
CA VAL A 159 -14.92 2.11 12.82
C VAL A 159 -14.30 1.28 11.71
N SER A 160 -13.61 0.19 12.06
CA SER A 160 -13.05 -0.76 11.10
C SER A 160 -14.12 -1.77 10.70
N VAL A 161 -14.40 -1.88 9.40
CA VAL A 161 -15.52 -2.65 8.86
C VAL A 161 -15.02 -3.98 8.31
N TYR A 162 -15.56 -5.09 8.84
CA TYR A 162 -15.32 -6.45 8.30
C TYR A 162 -16.38 -6.76 7.24
N TYR A 163 -16.24 -6.15 6.07
CA TYR A 163 -17.15 -6.34 4.96
C TYR A 163 -17.07 -7.76 4.39
N ARG A 164 -18.15 -8.24 3.78
CA ARG A 164 -18.22 -9.57 3.18
C ARG A 164 -17.21 -9.72 2.05
N LEU A 165 -16.51 -10.85 2.05
CA LEU A 165 -15.40 -11.15 1.15
C LEU A 165 -15.85 -11.98 -0.06
N ALA A 166 -15.14 -11.79 -1.16
CA ALA A 166 -15.19 -12.60 -2.36
C ALA A 166 -14.33 -13.88 -2.17
N PRO A 167 -14.59 -14.95 -2.90
CA PRO A 167 -15.62 -15.13 -3.93
C PRO A 167 -17.01 -15.45 -3.38
N GLU A 168 -17.14 -15.69 -2.06
CA GLU A 168 -18.42 -16.08 -1.47
C GLU A 168 -19.45 -14.95 -1.63
N ASN A 169 -19.00 -13.71 -1.58
CA ASN A 169 -19.84 -12.53 -1.73
C ASN A 169 -19.16 -11.53 -2.68
N PRO A 170 -19.29 -11.70 -4.00
CA PRO A 170 -18.71 -10.78 -4.98
C PRO A 170 -19.37 -9.40 -4.92
N PHE A 171 -18.85 -8.46 -5.70
CA PHE A 171 -19.49 -7.15 -5.89
C PHE A 171 -20.99 -7.28 -6.16
N PRO A 172 -21.84 -6.44 -5.53
CA PRO A 172 -21.50 -5.27 -4.70
C PRO A 172 -21.53 -5.52 -3.18
N ALA A 173 -21.37 -6.75 -2.68
CA ALA A 173 -21.60 -7.09 -1.27
C ALA A 173 -20.77 -6.23 -0.29
N ALA A 174 -19.49 -6.00 -0.57
CA ALA A 174 -18.62 -5.15 0.26
C ALA A 174 -19.08 -3.69 0.26
N VAL A 175 -19.52 -3.18 -0.89
CA VAL A 175 -20.07 -1.82 -1.02
C VAL A 175 -21.35 -1.68 -0.18
N ASP A 176 -22.25 -2.66 -0.27
CA ASP A 176 -23.52 -2.63 0.47
C ASP A 176 -23.29 -2.64 1.99
N ASP A 177 -22.32 -3.43 2.46
CA ASP A 177 -21.93 -3.47 3.88
C ASP A 177 -21.37 -2.12 4.36
N ALA A 178 -20.43 -1.55 3.61
CA ALA A 178 -19.84 -0.25 3.93
C ALA A 178 -20.87 0.89 3.89
N VAL A 179 -21.77 0.89 2.92
CA VAL A 179 -22.90 1.84 2.84
C VAL A 179 -23.87 1.67 4.01
N ALA A 180 -24.14 0.44 4.46
CA ALA A 180 -24.98 0.19 5.61
C ALA A 180 -24.38 0.77 6.90
N VAL A 181 -23.06 0.57 7.11
CA VAL A 181 -22.32 1.17 8.24
C VAL A 181 -22.36 2.71 8.15
N TYR A 182 -22.09 3.28 6.97
CA TYR A 182 -22.14 4.73 6.77
C TYR A 182 -23.53 5.30 7.11
N LYS A 183 -24.60 4.70 6.62
CA LYS A 183 -25.99 5.09 6.94
C LYS A 183 -26.29 5.02 8.44
N GLU A 184 -25.77 4.04 9.14
CA GLU A 184 -25.92 3.94 10.59
C GLU A 184 -25.24 5.10 11.31
N LEU A 185 -24.01 5.43 10.89
CA LEU A 185 -23.25 6.54 11.46
C LEU A 185 -23.90 7.90 11.18
N LEU A 186 -24.61 8.08 10.07
CA LEU A 186 -25.38 9.31 9.77
C LEU A 186 -26.48 9.59 10.80
N LYS A 187 -26.92 8.62 11.59
CA LYS A 187 -27.90 8.87 12.68
C LYS A 187 -27.28 9.63 13.86
N SER A 188 -25.95 9.58 14.01
CA SER A 188 -25.22 10.16 15.15
C SER A 188 -24.21 11.23 14.72
N TYR A 189 -23.75 11.21 13.50
CA TYR A 189 -22.73 12.12 12.98
C TYR A 189 -23.24 12.89 11.76
N LYS A 190 -22.85 14.15 11.63
CA LYS A 190 -23.08 14.92 10.40
C LYS A 190 -22.21 14.35 9.28
N PRO A 191 -22.65 14.38 8.02
CA PRO A 191 -21.87 13.83 6.89
C PRO A 191 -20.45 14.39 6.81
N GLN A 192 -20.27 15.69 6.96
CA GLN A 192 -18.95 16.34 6.96
C GLN A 192 -18.03 15.88 8.11
N ASN A 193 -18.58 15.29 9.15
CA ASN A 193 -17.86 14.77 10.32
C ASN A 193 -17.49 13.29 10.17
N ILE A 194 -17.80 12.67 9.03
CA ILE A 194 -17.45 11.28 8.72
C ILE A 194 -16.37 11.29 7.65
N GLY A 195 -15.23 10.62 7.89
CA GLY A 195 -14.24 10.31 6.86
C GLY A 195 -14.30 8.82 6.50
N ILE A 196 -13.91 8.46 5.29
CA ILE A 196 -13.78 7.05 4.87
C ILE A 196 -12.37 6.85 4.31
N PHE A 197 -11.71 5.75 4.67
CA PHE A 197 -10.39 5.45 4.15
C PHE A 197 -10.10 3.95 4.08
N GLY A 198 -9.10 3.62 3.29
CA GLY A 198 -8.55 2.29 3.25
C GLY A 198 -7.33 2.20 2.33
N THR A 199 -6.71 1.03 2.34
CA THR A 199 -5.55 0.69 1.51
C THR A 199 -5.93 -0.40 0.51
N SER A 200 -5.35 -0.35 -0.72
CA SER A 200 -5.53 -1.41 -1.72
C SER A 200 -7.00 -1.65 -2.07
N ALA A 201 -7.54 -2.85 -1.84
CA ALA A 201 -8.98 -3.13 -2.00
C ALA A 201 -9.85 -2.16 -1.19
N GLY A 202 -9.45 -1.80 0.04
CA GLY A 202 -10.18 -0.83 0.86
C GLY A 202 -10.14 0.59 0.31
N ALA A 203 -9.09 0.95 -0.40
CA ALA A 203 -8.97 2.25 -1.04
C ALA A 203 -9.96 2.40 -2.21
N ILE A 204 -10.03 1.40 -3.10
CA ILE A 204 -11.04 1.42 -4.17
C ILE A 204 -12.45 1.33 -3.60
N LEU A 205 -12.67 0.49 -2.57
CA LEU A 205 -13.96 0.39 -1.89
C LEU A 205 -14.41 1.73 -1.30
N SER A 206 -13.48 2.56 -0.79
CA SER A 206 -13.79 3.91 -0.31
C SER A 206 -14.35 4.82 -1.42
N ALA A 207 -13.79 4.70 -2.63
CA ALA A 207 -14.28 5.42 -3.79
C ALA A 207 -15.61 4.83 -4.32
N GLU A 208 -15.74 3.49 -4.37
CA GLU A 208 -16.97 2.79 -4.74
C GLU A 208 -18.14 3.19 -3.83
N VAL A 209 -17.90 3.27 -2.52
CA VAL A 209 -18.89 3.75 -1.53
C VAL A 209 -19.31 5.18 -1.84
N ALA A 210 -18.37 6.09 -2.12
CA ALA A 210 -18.70 7.47 -2.45
C ALA A 210 -19.54 7.58 -3.74
N VAL A 211 -19.22 6.79 -4.79
CA VAL A 211 -20.05 6.71 -6.00
C VAL A 211 -21.45 6.18 -5.68
N LYS A 212 -21.52 5.10 -4.88
CA LYS A 212 -22.79 4.49 -4.48
C LYS A 212 -23.67 5.45 -3.68
N LEU A 213 -23.08 6.22 -2.77
CA LEU A 213 -23.80 7.25 -2.00
C LEU A 213 -24.40 8.33 -2.92
N LYS A 214 -23.64 8.79 -3.94
CA LYS A 214 -24.18 9.71 -4.96
C LYS A 214 -25.37 9.12 -5.70
N GLN A 215 -25.25 7.86 -6.16
CA GLN A 215 -26.37 7.19 -6.86
C GLN A 215 -27.62 7.05 -6.00
N LEU A 216 -27.45 6.88 -4.68
CA LEU A 216 -28.54 6.79 -3.73
C LEU A 216 -29.09 8.16 -3.29
N GLY A 217 -28.51 9.27 -3.75
CA GLY A 217 -28.87 10.63 -3.30
C GLY A 217 -28.55 10.88 -1.82
N LEU A 218 -27.61 10.13 -1.25
CA LEU A 218 -27.17 10.29 0.14
C LEU A 218 -26.05 11.34 0.24
N PRO A 219 -25.94 12.04 1.37
CA PRO A 219 -24.83 12.98 1.57
C PRO A 219 -23.51 12.25 1.57
N LEU A 220 -22.47 12.89 0.99
CA LEU A 220 -21.12 12.34 0.95
C LEU A 220 -20.36 12.62 2.26
N PRO A 221 -19.32 11.82 2.59
CA PRO A 221 -18.47 12.07 3.75
C PRO A 221 -17.66 13.37 3.61
N GLY A 222 -17.09 13.83 4.72
CA GLY A 222 -16.26 15.04 4.74
C GLY A 222 -14.89 14.88 4.09
N ALA A 223 -14.37 13.65 4.01
CA ALA A 223 -13.07 13.37 3.39
C ALA A 223 -12.92 11.90 2.99
N LEU A 224 -12.05 11.63 1.99
CA LEU A 224 -11.67 10.28 1.57
C LEU A 224 -10.15 10.09 1.66
N GLY A 225 -9.71 8.98 2.25
CA GLY A 225 -8.34 8.48 2.18
C GLY A 225 -8.27 7.28 1.23
N ILE A 226 -7.52 7.42 0.14
CA ILE A 226 -7.44 6.44 -0.94
C ILE A 226 -5.98 6.04 -1.09
N PHE A 227 -5.57 5.02 -0.31
CA PHE A 227 -4.16 4.69 -0.16
C PHE A 227 -3.81 3.49 -1.05
N SER A 228 -3.09 3.76 -2.16
CA SER A 228 -2.71 2.77 -3.16
C SER A 228 -3.94 2.04 -3.76
N ALA A 229 -4.67 2.71 -4.62
CA ALA A 229 -5.95 2.23 -5.17
C ALA A 229 -5.87 1.82 -6.64
N LEU A 230 -6.57 0.75 -6.98
CA LEU A 230 -7.13 0.55 -8.31
C LEU A 230 -8.31 1.53 -8.51
N ALA A 231 -8.62 1.90 -9.74
CA ALA A 231 -9.80 2.73 -10.04
C ALA A 231 -10.56 2.27 -11.30
N ASP A 232 -10.04 1.28 -12.00
CA ASP A 232 -10.56 0.72 -13.24
C ASP A 232 -10.24 -0.78 -13.31
N PHE A 233 -11.26 -1.63 -13.19
CA PHE A 233 -11.11 -3.09 -13.32
C PHE A 233 -11.06 -3.56 -14.78
N SER A 234 -11.18 -2.67 -15.75
CA SER A 234 -11.19 -3.02 -17.19
C SER A 234 -9.84 -2.84 -17.88
N ARG A 235 -8.86 -2.21 -17.23
CA ARG A 235 -7.53 -1.91 -17.78
C ARG A 235 -6.45 -1.97 -16.72
N VAL A 236 -5.21 -2.15 -17.15
CA VAL A 236 -4.03 -2.24 -16.31
C VAL A 236 -3.05 -1.12 -16.68
N GLY A 237 -2.49 -0.45 -15.69
CA GLY A 237 -1.45 0.56 -15.89
C GLY A 237 -0.02 -0.05 -15.86
N ASP A 238 0.97 0.73 -16.29
CA ASP A 238 2.37 0.30 -16.41
C ASP A 238 2.95 -0.27 -15.10
N SER A 239 2.57 0.28 -13.96
CA SER A 239 3.10 -0.19 -12.68
C SER A 239 2.75 -1.64 -12.38
N ARG A 240 1.60 -2.14 -12.84
CA ARG A 240 1.23 -3.55 -12.73
C ARG A 240 2.02 -4.48 -13.63
N GLN A 241 2.63 -3.95 -14.70
CA GLN A 241 3.54 -4.70 -15.56
C GLN A 241 4.95 -4.79 -14.98
N LEU A 242 5.33 -3.83 -14.10
CA LEU A 242 6.68 -3.69 -13.57
C LEU A 242 6.83 -4.20 -12.13
N PHE A 243 5.77 -4.15 -11.34
CA PHE A 243 5.83 -4.40 -9.90
C PHE A 243 4.85 -5.48 -9.45
N THR A 244 5.19 -6.10 -8.31
CA THR A 244 4.31 -6.92 -7.49
C THR A 244 3.98 -6.20 -6.18
N LEU A 245 3.29 -6.89 -5.26
CA LEU A 245 3.05 -6.36 -3.91
C LEU A 245 4.37 -6.07 -3.15
N ASN A 246 5.46 -6.74 -3.49
CA ASN A 246 6.79 -6.56 -2.89
C ASN A 246 7.73 -5.68 -3.73
N GLY A 247 7.21 -4.90 -4.67
CA GLY A 247 8.01 -4.10 -5.59
C GLY A 247 8.51 -4.91 -6.79
N PHE A 248 9.81 -4.87 -7.09
CA PHE A 248 10.35 -5.63 -8.22
C PHE A 248 10.24 -7.15 -7.99
N PRO A 249 9.64 -7.90 -8.93
CA PRO A 249 9.56 -9.36 -8.85
C PRO A 249 10.91 -10.01 -9.20
N GLY A 250 11.14 -11.21 -8.69
CA GLY A 250 12.27 -12.04 -9.13
C GLY A 250 12.09 -12.57 -10.55
N GLN A 251 10.84 -12.77 -10.98
CA GLN A 251 10.47 -13.12 -12.34
C GLN A 251 9.24 -12.33 -12.76
N MET A 252 9.36 -11.61 -13.85
CA MET A 252 8.24 -10.88 -14.44
C MET A 252 7.23 -11.85 -15.04
N GLN A 253 5.94 -11.61 -14.75
CA GLN A 253 4.82 -12.32 -15.34
C GLN A 253 3.88 -11.31 -15.99
N PRO A 254 3.39 -11.56 -17.20
CA PRO A 254 2.38 -10.71 -17.82
C PRO A 254 1.13 -10.62 -16.94
N THR A 255 0.59 -9.43 -16.78
CA THR A 255 -0.67 -9.23 -16.08
C THR A 255 -1.84 -9.64 -16.99
N ASP A 256 -2.69 -10.53 -16.50
CA ASP A 256 -3.89 -10.92 -17.22
C ASP A 256 -5.01 -9.90 -16.95
N GLU A 257 -5.15 -8.94 -17.87
CA GLU A 257 -6.18 -7.89 -17.78
C GLU A 257 -7.61 -8.42 -17.83
N LYS A 258 -7.84 -9.55 -18.50
CA LYS A 258 -9.18 -10.10 -18.69
C LYS A 258 -9.75 -10.70 -17.41
N HIS A 259 -8.87 -11.21 -16.54
CA HIS A 259 -9.23 -11.88 -15.30
C HIS A 259 -8.85 -11.10 -14.05
N LEU A 260 -8.58 -9.79 -14.20
CA LEU A 260 -8.24 -8.93 -13.10
C LEU A 260 -9.33 -8.95 -12.02
N ASP A 261 -8.98 -9.45 -10.83
CA ASP A 261 -9.85 -9.53 -9.66
C ASP A 261 -11.23 -10.18 -9.92
N ASP A 262 -11.30 -11.18 -10.81
CA ASP A 262 -12.53 -11.89 -11.20
C ASP A 262 -13.38 -12.35 -10.01
N GLN A 263 -12.74 -12.77 -8.94
CA GLN A 263 -13.45 -13.21 -7.73
C GLN A 263 -14.32 -12.10 -7.12
N TYR A 264 -13.83 -10.85 -7.14
CA TYR A 264 -14.58 -9.69 -6.65
C TYR A 264 -15.56 -9.16 -7.70
N VAL A 265 -15.10 -8.99 -8.93
CA VAL A 265 -15.91 -8.45 -10.05
C VAL A 265 -17.14 -9.32 -10.32
N GLY A 266 -16.99 -10.64 -10.24
CA GLY A 266 -18.06 -11.59 -10.51
C GLY A 266 -18.58 -11.47 -11.95
N LYS A 267 -19.90 -11.24 -12.09
CA LYS A 267 -20.57 -11.09 -13.40
C LYS A 267 -20.81 -9.62 -13.79
N THR A 268 -20.32 -8.68 -13.01
CA THR A 268 -20.56 -7.25 -13.22
C THR A 268 -19.73 -6.75 -14.40
N ASP A 269 -20.28 -5.81 -15.17
CA ASP A 269 -19.52 -5.12 -16.20
C ASP A 269 -18.34 -4.38 -15.53
N ARG A 270 -17.12 -4.65 -15.99
CA ARG A 270 -15.90 -4.04 -15.45
C ARG A 270 -15.87 -2.52 -15.55
N LYS A 271 -16.74 -1.92 -16.38
CA LYS A 271 -16.95 -0.49 -16.51
C LYS A 271 -18.18 0.03 -15.74
N ASP A 272 -18.81 -0.81 -14.92
CA ASP A 272 -19.84 -0.31 -14.00
C ASP A 272 -19.26 0.85 -13.17
N PRO A 273 -19.94 2.00 -13.11
CA PRO A 273 -19.38 3.20 -12.46
C PRO A 273 -19.16 3.06 -10.94
N VAL A 274 -19.86 2.14 -10.26
CA VAL A 274 -19.60 1.87 -8.85
C VAL A 274 -18.38 1.00 -8.70
N LEU A 275 -18.31 -0.09 -9.47
CA LEU A 275 -17.17 -1.02 -9.46
C LEU A 275 -15.87 -0.34 -9.90
N SER A 276 -15.93 0.46 -10.95
CA SER A 276 -14.80 1.22 -11.52
C SER A 276 -15.08 2.71 -11.47
N PRO A 277 -14.79 3.39 -10.35
CA PRO A 277 -15.11 4.80 -10.12
C PRO A 277 -14.54 5.76 -11.18
N LEU A 278 -13.54 5.35 -11.94
CA LEU A 278 -13.03 6.14 -13.06
C LEU A 278 -14.09 6.43 -14.14
N TYR A 279 -15.14 5.61 -14.24
CA TYR A 279 -16.27 5.79 -15.19
C TYR A 279 -17.46 6.54 -14.56
N ALA A 280 -17.37 6.91 -13.28
CA ALA A 280 -18.44 7.64 -12.60
C ALA A 280 -18.37 9.15 -12.85
N ASP A 281 -19.47 9.84 -12.58
CA ASP A 281 -19.46 11.29 -12.37
C ASP A 281 -18.80 11.61 -11.03
N LEU A 282 -17.55 12.08 -11.07
CA LEU A 282 -16.75 12.42 -9.91
C LEU A 282 -16.99 13.87 -9.42
N SER A 283 -17.86 14.64 -10.03
CA SER A 283 -18.14 16.01 -9.59
C SER A 283 -18.64 16.04 -8.14
N GLY A 284 -18.16 16.99 -7.35
CA GLY A 284 -18.55 17.14 -5.95
C GLY A 284 -18.06 16.02 -5.02
N PHE A 285 -17.06 15.23 -5.43
CA PHE A 285 -16.39 14.28 -4.51
C PHE A 285 -15.77 15.02 -3.33
N PRO A 286 -15.71 14.39 -2.16
CA PRO A 286 -15.08 14.97 -0.98
C PRO A 286 -13.60 15.30 -1.22
N PRO A 287 -13.00 16.19 -0.42
CA PRO A 287 -11.55 16.30 -0.35
C PRO A 287 -10.92 14.91 -0.19
N SER A 288 -9.95 14.60 -1.03
CA SER A 288 -9.35 13.25 -1.11
C SER A 288 -7.84 13.32 -0.98
N LEU A 289 -7.27 12.45 -0.14
CA LEU A 289 -5.84 12.19 -0.08
C LEU A 289 -5.55 10.84 -0.71
N LEU A 290 -4.66 10.84 -1.70
CA LEU A 290 -4.10 9.62 -2.28
C LEU A 290 -2.64 9.48 -1.84
N VAL A 291 -2.26 8.27 -1.42
CA VAL A 291 -0.88 7.95 -1.03
C VAL A 291 -0.45 6.71 -1.79
N THR A 292 0.75 6.72 -2.36
CA THR A 292 1.36 5.60 -3.08
C THR A 292 2.88 5.73 -3.05
N SER A 293 3.58 4.90 -3.80
CA SER A 293 5.04 4.97 -3.93
C SER A 293 5.51 4.59 -5.34
N THR A 294 6.78 4.87 -5.65
CA THR A 294 7.30 4.69 -7.02
C THR A 294 7.50 3.23 -7.44
N ARG A 295 7.49 2.25 -6.48
CA ARG A 295 7.50 0.80 -6.77
C ARG A 295 6.20 0.10 -6.36
N ASP A 296 5.14 0.87 -6.20
CA ASP A 296 3.81 0.33 -5.89
C ASP A 296 3.14 -0.23 -7.15
N ILE A 297 2.65 -1.45 -7.07
CA ILE A 297 1.89 -2.11 -8.15
C ILE A 297 0.68 -1.29 -8.61
N LEU A 298 0.09 -0.44 -7.75
CA LEU A 298 -1.07 0.40 -8.04
C LEU A 298 -0.73 1.88 -8.28
N LEU A 299 0.54 2.23 -8.47
CA LEU A 299 0.97 3.62 -8.73
C LEU A 299 0.23 4.23 -9.93
N SER A 300 0.20 3.53 -11.07
CA SER A 300 -0.48 4.02 -12.28
C SER A 300 -1.95 4.31 -12.03
N ASP A 301 -2.65 3.38 -11.42
CA ASP A 301 -4.08 3.50 -11.14
C ASP A 301 -4.37 4.65 -10.16
N THR A 302 -3.58 4.74 -9.08
CA THR A 302 -3.69 5.82 -8.10
C THR A 302 -3.48 7.19 -8.74
N THR A 303 -2.49 7.34 -9.63
CA THR A 303 -2.21 8.60 -10.32
C THR A 303 -3.27 8.95 -11.36
N ILE A 304 -3.81 7.95 -12.08
CA ILE A 304 -4.89 8.13 -13.04
C ILE A 304 -6.15 8.63 -12.30
N PHE A 305 -6.48 8.02 -11.17
CA PHE A 305 -7.65 8.40 -10.38
C PHE A 305 -7.51 9.80 -9.78
N HIS A 306 -6.33 10.13 -9.22
CA HIS A 306 -6.04 11.49 -8.76
C HIS A 306 -6.28 12.54 -9.85
N ARG A 307 -5.77 12.31 -11.07
CA ARG A 307 -5.98 13.20 -12.21
C ARG A 307 -7.45 13.29 -12.62
N ALA A 308 -8.22 12.20 -12.49
CA ALA A 308 -9.65 12.21 -12.76
C ALA A 308 -10.39 13.09 -11.76
N LEU A 309 -10.08 12.99 -10.47
CA LEU A 309 -10.62 13.87 -9.42
C LEU A 309 -10.31 15.34 -9.70
N LEU A 310 -9.07 15.69 -10.06
CA LEU A 310 -8.68 17.06 -10.42
C LEU A 310 -9.45 17.59 -11.64
N ARG A 311 -9.58 16.77 -12.70
CA ARG A 311 -10.35 17.16 -13.89
C ARG A 311 -11.84 17.44 -13.60
N SER A 312 -12.38 16.77 -12.58
CA SER A 312 -13.75 16.96 -12.10
C SER A 312 -13.89 18.13 -11.10
N GLY A 313 -12.83 18.92 -10.90
CA GLY A 313 -12.85 20.12 -10.04
C GLY A 313 -12.76 19.83 -8.54
N ASN A 314 -12.38 18.60 -8.13
CA ASN A 314 -12.33 18.25 -6.73
C ASN A 314 -10.98 18.60 -6.08
N ASN A 315 -11.00 18.82 -4.77
CA ASN A 315 -9.79 18.97 -3.96
C ASN A 315 -9.15 17.59 -3.75
N SER A 316 -8.12 17.29 -4.51
CA SER A 316 -7.39 16.02 -4.45
C SER A 316 -5.90 16.28 -4.23
N GLN A 317 -5.31 15.59 -3.25
CA GLN A 317 -3.89 15.62 -2.92
C GLN A 317 -3.29 14.25 -3.23
N LEU A 318 -2.08 14.24 -3.77
CA LEU A 318 -1.32 13.02 -4.03
C LEU A 318 0.06 13.11 -3.36
N VAL A 319 0.40 12.11 -2.57
CA VAL A 319 1.73 11.94 -1.97
C VAL A 319 2.33 10.63 -2.50
N VAL A 320 3.52 10.74 -3.07
CA VAL A 320 4.24 9.59 -3.66
C VAL A 320 5.56 9.42 -2.94
N PHE A 321 5.75 8.29 -2.28
CA PHE A 321 7.00 7.93 -1.61
C PHE A 321 7.95 7.26 -2.60
N GLU A 322 9.26 7.38 -2.33
CA GLU A 322 10.28 6.82 -3.21
C GLU A 322 10.50 5.33 -2.93
N ALA A 323 10.63 4.52 -3.98
CA ALA A 323 11.15 3.16 -4.02
C ALA A 323 10.48 2.09 -3.14
N LEU A 324 9.49 2.44 -2.36
CA LEU A 324 8.84 1.50 -1.47
C LEU A 324 7.75 0.69 -2.21
N PRO A 325 7.49 -0.56 -1.84
CA PRO A 325 6.45 -1.38 -2.45
C PRO A 325 5.06 -1.04 -1.92
N HIS A 326 4.06 -1.80 -2.39
CA HIS A 326 2.66 -1.64 -2.04
C HIS A 326 2.40 -1.68 -0.53
N ALA A 327 1.62 -0.72 -0.02
CA ALA A 327 1.22 -0.64 1.39
C ALA A 327 2.40 -0.65 2.39
N PHE A 328 3.55 -0.06 2.03
CA PHE A 328 4.74 -0.03 2.88
C PHE A 328 4.47 0.54 4.28
N TRP A 329 3.45 1.35 4.46
CA TRP A 329 3.05 1.92 5.75
C TRP A 329 2.52 0.92 6.78
N TYR A 330 2.46 -0.37 6.43
CA TYR A 330 2.26 -1.45 7.39
C TYR A 330 3.55 -1.85 8.13
N HIS A 331 4.72 -1.43 7.64
CA HIS A 331 6.03 -1.70 8.26
C HIS A 331 6.42 -0.57 9.21
N PHE A 332 5.96 -0.68 10.47
CA PHE A 332 6.07 0.39 11.47
C PHE A 332 7.50 0.79 11.85
N GLN A 333 8.49 -0.01 11.48
CA GLN A 333 9.90 0.27 11.77
C GLN A 333 10.50 1.35 10.84
N LEU A 334 9.86 1.62 9.71
CA LEU A 334 10.35 2.57 8.72
C LEU A 334 10.06 4.03 9.13
N PRO A 335 11.04 4.94 9.01
CA PRO A 335 10.78 6.38 9.12
C PRO A 335 9.71 6.87 8.14
N GLU A 336 9.71 6.36 6.91
CA GLU A 336 8.73 6.68 5.87
C GLU A 336 7.31 6.25 6.25
N THR A 337 7.16 5.17 7.01
CA THR A 337 5.85 4.75 7.54
C THR A 337 5.31 5.77 8.53
N LYS A 338 6.16 6.31 9.43
CA LYS A 338 5.75 7.35 10.37
C LYS A 338 5.31 8.63 9.66
N GLU A 339 6.03 9.00 8.60
CA GLU A 339 5.68 10.14 7.76
C GLU A 339 4.35 9.92 7.04
N ALA A 340 4.15 8.75 6.41
CA ALA A 340 2.92 8.41 5.70
C ALA A 340 1.71 8.42 6.63
N LEU A 341 1.77 7.70 7.75
CA LEU A 341 0.69 7.66 8.74
C LEU A 341 0.41 9.03 9.36
N GLY A 342 1.45 9.82 9.62
CA GLY A 342 1.32 11.21 10.09
C GLY A 342 0.60 12.08 9.07
N THR A 343 0.95 11.96 7.79
CA THR A 343 0.31 12.67 6.68
C THR A 343 -1.17 12.31 6.53
N MET A 344 -1.49 11.00 6.58
CA MET A 344 -2.86 10.49 6.53
C MET A 344 -3.70 11.03 7.70
N ALA A 345 -3.19 10.93 8.91
CA ALA A 345 -3.89 11.38 10.11
C ALA A 345 -4.12 12.91 10.11
N LYS A 346 -3.10 13.68 9.74
CA LYS A 346 -3.19 15.14 9.60
C LYS A 346 -4.25 15.56 8.59
N PHE A 347 -4.30 14.88 7.43
CA PHE A 347 -5.32 15.15 6.43
C PHE A 347 -6.75 15.01 7.00
N PHE A 348 -7.03 13.95 7.73
CA PHE A 348 -8.35 13.77 8.35
C PHE A 348 -8.62 14.81 9.42
N ASP A 349 -7.62 15.16 10.23
CA ASP A 349 -7.79 16.23 11.23
C ASP A 349 -8.11 17.59 10.59
N GLU A 350 -7.54 17.90 9.44
CA GLU A 350 -7.77 19.14 8.71
C GLU A 350 -9.08 19.16 7.91
N LYS A 351 -9.61 18.00 7.47
CA LYS A 351 -10.72 17.95 6.50
C LYS A 351 -12.04 17.49 7.10
N VAL A 352 -12.02 16.57 8.06
CA VAL A 352 -13.25 16.03 8.66
C VAL A 352 -13.81 17.02 9.68
N GLY A 353 -15.04 17.50 9.47
CA GLY A 353 -15.72 18.41 10.40
C GLY A 353 -15.19 19.84 10.41
N ARG A 354 -14.54 20.25 9.32
CA ARG A 354 -14.00 21.61 9.14
C ARG A 354 -14.72 22.36 8.03
#